data_50302a83e034af25b1b87c11a52002d1
#
_entry.id   50302a83e034af25b1b87c11a52002d1
#
_cell.length_a   1.000
_cell.length_b   1.000
_cell.length_c   1.000
_cell.angle_alpha   90.00
_cell.angle_beta   90.00
_cell.angle_gamma   90.00
#
_symmetry.space_group_name_H-M   'P 1'
#
loop_
_entity.id
_entity.type
_entity.pdbx_description
1 polymer ?
#
loop_
_entity_poly.entity_id
_entity_poly.type
_entity_poly.pdbx_seq_one_letter_code
_entity_poly.pdbx_strand_id
1 'polypeptide(L)'
;MADSTWDGLLLRTSLSDDGSLPRKVTSSSPDVICSGSVPPENPDQYVDPANYSNGYSNKIFNNVSNYFYIRAKNISSTAQEKFLHAYWAQSNLILLPSIWKDNYMRTSSNADGVKVKAENKGDIVANTEDAFRWEPTTPDPDTHYCIVAQASDSIDPSVGVPEDNFESAAAWSDWLAQRGNWAWRNTVYVASDSPDLTQTTGHKIQIPGDPVDPPHLYNLYIKCTNVPVGWSFQFTSGTVIELPPGYDNPVDTLTKPKADVTNPNDNIGGHWYLPAQFMTNISVSVWFNGIPPNSDTKWQLKINEVTDDDTLSLYTTALPIMMHDEPHPKVLEWLAHNELHATSRDIPIGKEVECGNINFDLI
;
A
#
# COMPACT_ATOMS: atom_id res chain seq x y z
N MET A 1 18.81 -14.02 11.42
CA MET A 1 18.51 -14.83 10.21
C MET A 1 19.46 -14.36 9.14
N ALA A 2 20.05 -15.24 8.31
CA ALA A 2 20.88 -14.80 7.21
C ALA A 2 19.96 -14.09 6.20
N ASP A 3 20.34 -12.89 5.76
CA ASP A 3 19.63 -12.15 4.72
C ASP A 3 19.62 -13.00 3.45
N SER A 4 18.44 -13.44 3.02
CA SER A 4 18.25 -14.14 1.76
C SER A 4 17.85 -13.13 0.70
N THR A 5 18.19 -13.43 -0.56
CA THR A 5 17.79 -12.61 -1.70
C THR A 5 16.81 -13.42 -2.56
N TRP A 6 15.82 -12.76 -3.12
CA TRP A 6 14.91 -13.38 -4.08
C TRP A 6 15.70 -13.97 -5.26
N ASP A 7 15.31 -15.15 -5.71
CA ASP A 7 15.94 -15.82 -6.86
C ASP A 7 14.91 -15.98 -7.99
N GLY A 8 14.93 -15.07 -8.96
CA GLY A 8 13.99 -15.04 -10.08
C GLY A 8 13.77 -13.66 -10.67
N LEU A 9 12.65 -13.47 -11.35
CA LEU A 9 12.21 -12.16 -11.80
C LEU A 9 11.71 -11.34 -10.60
N LEU A 10 12.31 -10.19 -10.37
CA LEU A 10 11.96 -9.23 -9.33
C LEU A 10 11.02 -8.16 -9.90
N LEU A 11 9.83 -8.04 -9.32
CA LEU A 11 8.97 -6.88 -9.40
C LEU A 11 9.21 -6.03 -8.15
N ARG A 12 9.80 -4.86 -8.29
CA ARG A 12 10.18 -4.02 -7.15
C ARG A 12 8.95 -3.40 -6.48
N THR A 13 8.99 -3.31 -5.16
CA THR A 13 8.00 -2.56 -4.37
C THR A 13 8.34 -1.07 -4.28
N SER A 14 9.61 -0.71 -4.45
CA SER A 14 10.13 0.67 -4.47
C SER A 14 11.36 0.76 -5.37
N LEU A 15 11.82 1.98 -5.68
CA LEU A 15 13.04 2.17 -6.47
C LEU A 15 14.30 1.61 -5.79
N SER A 16 14.29 1.52 -4.46
CA SER A 16 15.42 0.98 -3.66
C SER A 16 15.32 -0.53 -3.40
N ASP A 17 14.28 -1.21 -3.88
CA ASP A 17 14.13 -2.65 -3.70
C ASP A 17 15.15 -3.41 -4.57
N ASP A 18 16.05 -4.12 -3.92
CA ASP A 18 17.12 -4.92 -4.55
C ASP A 18 16.84 -6.43 -4.49
N GLY A 19 15.67 -6.82 -3.95
CA GLY A 19 15.23 -8.20 -3.77
C GLY A 19 15.73 -8.86 -2.49
N SER A 20 16.35 -8.14 -1.56
CA SER A 20 16.67 -8.65 -0.22
C SER A 20 15.39 -9.02 0.53
N LEU A 21 15.38 -10.17 1.20
CA LEU A 21 14.20 -10.71 1.91
C LEU A 21 14.39 -10.65 3.43
N PRO A 22 13.37 -10.30 4.21
CA PRO A 22 12.04 -9.87 3.78
C PRO A 22 12.06 -8.46 3.18
N ARG A 23 11.30 -8.25 2.09
CA ARG A 23 11.19 -6.95 1.43
C ARG A 23 10.29 -6.01 2.24
N LYS A 24 10.52 -4.72 2.09
CA LYS A 24 9.55 -3.74 2.55
C LYS A 24 8.36 -3.75 1.60
N VAL A 25 7.19 -4.02 2.15
CA VAL A 25 5.93 -3.99 1.40
C VAL A 25 5.46 -2.54 1.23
N THR A 26 5.29 -2.09 -0.02
CA THR A 26 4.81 -0.73 -0.33
C THR A 26 3.87 -0.75 -1.52
N SER A 27 2.98 0.22 -1.61
CA SER A 27 2.01 0.41 -2.72
C SER A 27 2.52 1.35 -3.82
N SER A 28 3.84 1.49 -3.97
CA SER A 28 4.46 2.44 -4.90
C SER A 28 5.40 1.77 -5.90
N SER A 29 5.07 0.55 -6.32
CA SER A 29 5.91 -0.18 -7.27
C SER A 29 6.27 0.65 -8.50
N PRO A 30 7.57 0.82 -8.82
CA PRO A 30 7.99 1.46 -10.07
C PRO A 30 7.83 0.55 -11.28
N ASP A 31 7.54 -0.74 -11.04
CA ASP A 31 7.47 -1.77 -12.06
C ASP A 31 6.02 -2.08 -12.49
N VAL A 32 5.05 -1.47 -11.83
CA VAL A 32 3.65 -1.40 -12.25
C VAL A 32 3.44 -0.04 -12.90
N ILE A 33 3.37 0.00 -14.23
CA ILE A 33 3.39 1.24 -15.02
C ILE A 33 2.02 1.42 -15.67
N CYS A 34 1.33 2.52 -15.33
CA CYS A 34 0.16 2.97 -16.06
C CYS A 34 0.58 4.03 -17.07
N SER A 35 0.32 3.82 -18.36
CA SER A 35 0.59 4.82 -19.40
C SER A 35 -0.61 5.73 -19.71
N GLY A 36 -1.74 5.54 -19.01
CA GLY A 36 -2.97 6.27 -19.26
C GLY A 36 -3.75 5.71 -20.45
N SER A 37 -4.57 6.56 -21.07
CA SER A 37 -5.47 6.17 -22.19
C SER A 37 -4.77 6.02 -23.54
N VAL A 38 -3.49 6.32 -23.64
CA VAL A 38 -2.70 6.19 -24.87
C VAL A 38 -1.44 5.39 -24.58
N PRO A 39 -1.14 4.32 -25.34
CA PRO A 39 0.14 3.65 -25.26
C PRO A 39 1.29 4.61 -25.57
N PRO A 40 2.47 4.46 -24.95
CA PRO A 40 3.63 5.27 -25.31
C PRO A 40 4.08 4.97 -26.74
N GLU A 41 4.64 5.97 -27.42
CA GLU A 41 5.20 5.78 -28.76
C GLU A 41 6.34 4.75 -28.80
N ASN A 42 7.11 4.68 -27.71
CA ASN A 42 8.20 3.72 -27.56
C ASN A 42 8.07 2.95 -26.22
N PRO A 43 7.34 1.81 -26.16
CA PRO A 43 7.25 1.00 -24.97
C PRO A 43 8.58 0.35 -24.55
N ASP A 44 9.54 0.18 -25.44
CA ASP A 44 10.85 -0.41 -25.15
C ASP A 44 11.68 0.46 -24.19
N GLN A 45 11.30 1.71 -24.00
CA GLN A 45 11.89 2.54 -22.93
C GLN A 45 11.78 1.91 -21.54
N TYR A 46 10.80 1.04 -21.32
CA TYR A 46 10.59 0.38 -20.03
C TYR A 46 11.56 -0.77 -19.76
N VAL A 47 12.18 -1.33 -20.79
CA VAL A 47 13.21 -2.37 -20.67
C VAL A 47 14.64 -1.84 -20.84
N ASP A 48 14.81 -0.56 -21.16
CA ASP A 48 16.11 0.09 -21.23
C ASP A 48 16.74 0.18 -19.82
N PRO A 49 17.94 -0.40 -19.61
CA PRO A 49 18.64 -0.32 -18.33
C PRO A 49 18.90 1.12 -17.83
N ALA A 50 19.07 2.07 -18.75
CA ALA A 50 19.27 3.49 -18.38
C ALA A 50 18.02 4.09 -17.72
N ASN A 51 16.86 3.54 -17.98
CA ASN A 51 15.58 3.99 -17.47
C ASN A 51 15.07 3.16 -16.27
N TYR A 52 15.84 2.17 -15.80
CA TYR A 52 15.38 1.30 -14.72
C TYR A 52 15.20 2.02 -13.39
N SER A 53 15.94 3.08 -13.14
CA SER A 53 15.77 3.96 -11.96
C SER A 53 14.59 4.93 -12.06
N ASN A 54 13.91 4.99 -13.21
CA ASN A 54 12.79 5.91 -13.40
C ASN A 54 11.48 5.28 -12.92
N GLY A 55 10.66 6.07 -12.23
CA GLY A 55 9.26 5.76 -11.97
C GLY A 55 8.38 6.35 -13.07
N TYR A 56 7.46 5.56 -13.59
CA TYR A 56 6.47 5.99 -14.58
C TYR A 56 5.08 5.82 -13.99
N SER A 57 4.22 6.83 -14.13
CA SER A 57 2.81 6.69 -13.82
C SER A 57 2.01 7.82 -14.43
N ASN A 58 0.88 7.48 -15.05
CA ASN A 58 -0.14 8.40 -15.51
C ASN A 58 -1.45 8.13 -14.79
N LYS A 59 -2.39 9.08 -14.91
CA LYS A 59 -3.76 8.92 -14.41
C LYS A 59 -4.45 7.73 -15.08
N ILE A 60 -5.33 7.10 -14.33
CA ILE A 60 -6.34 6.19 -14.87
C ILE A 60 -7.55 7.03 -15.25
N PHE A 61 -8.07 6.82 -16.45
CA PHE A 61 -9.22 7.53 -16.99
C PHE A 61 -10.44 6.61 -16.96
N ASN A 62 -11.56 7.08 -16.42
CA ASN A 62 -12.82 6.35 -16.41
C ASN A 62 -13.44 6.29 -17.81
N ASN A 63 -14.15 5.21 -18.11
CA ASN A 63 -14.88 4.95 -19.34
C ASN A 63 -14.03 5.00 -20.63
N VAL A 64 -12.74 4.78 -20.50
CA VAL A 64 -11.81 4.57 -21.62
C VAL A 64 -10.80 3.50 -21.25
N SER A 65 -10.25 2.83 -22.26
CA SER A 65 -9.18 1.87 -22.06
C SER A 65 -7.92 2.55 -21.55
N ASN A 66 -7.36 2.04 -20.48
CA ASN A 66 -6.05 2.43 -19.96
C ASN A 66 -5.08 1.27 -20.20
N TYR A 67 -3.82 1.62 -20.42
CA TYR A 67 -2.76 0.68 -20.79
C TYR A 67 -1.75 0.52 -19.66
N PHE A 68 -1.42 -0.74 -19.35
CA PHE A 68 -0.52 -1.09 -18.25
C PHE A 68 0.63 -1.95 -18.74
N TYR A 69 1.82 -1.61 -18.23
CA TYR A 69 3.04 -2.36 -18.47
C TYR A 69 3.60 -2.84 -17.14
N ILE A 70 3.94 -4.12 -17.11
CA ILE A 70 4.56 -4.75 -15.94
C ILE A 70 6.01 -5.00 -16.29
N ARG A 71 6.91 -4.45 -15.51
CA ARG A 71 8.36 -4.56 -15.68
C ARG A 71 8.94 -5.45 -14.60
N ALA A 72 9.88 -6.33 -14.96
CA ALA A 72 10.59 -7.16 -14.02
C ALA A 72 12.08 -7.22 -14.38
N LYS A 73 12.93 -7.50 -13.39
CA LYS A 73 14.37 -7.69 -13.57
C LYS A 73 14.78 -9.09 -13.15
N ASN A 74 15.55 -9.77 -13.96
CA ASN A 74 16.15 -11.04 -13.56
C ASN A 74 17.29 -10.78 -12.57
N ILE A 75 17.11 -11.17 -11.32
CA ILE A 75 18.16 -11.14 -10.30
C ILE A 75 18.74 -12.53 -9.99
N SER A 76 18.17 -13.57 -10.61
CA SER A 76 18.73 -14.93 -10.58
C SER A 76 20.00 -15.05 -11.43
N SER A 77 20.84 -16.03 -11.10
CA SER A 77 21.98 -16.43 -11.95
C SER A 77 21.59 -17.26 -13.16
N THR A 78 20.32 -17.69 -13.25
CA THR A 78 19.80 -18.52 -14.35
C THR A 78 18.82 -17.74 -15.22
N ALA A 79 18.67 -18.18 -16.48
CA ALA A 79 17.63 -17.64 -17.35
C ALA A 79 16.25 -17.86 -16.73
N GLN A 80 15.38 -16.87 -16.90
CA GLN A 80 14.01 -16.88 -16.38
C GLN A 80 13.02 -16.75 -17.54
N GLU A 81 12.03 -17.62 -17.56
CA GLU A 81 10.90 -17.56 -18.47
C GLU A 81 9.62 -17.59 -17.64
N LYS A 82 8.82 -16.52 -17.69
CA LYS A 82 7.63 -16.34 -16.84
C LYS A 82 6.50 -15.69 -17.65
N PHE A 83 5.31 -15.71 -17.08
CA PHE A 83 4.17 -14.94 -17.56
C PHE A 83 3.95 -13.76 -16.60
N LEU A 84 3.81 -12.57 -17.16
CA LEU A 84 3.40 -11.38 -16.42
C LEU A 84 1.87 -11.33 -16.41
N HIS A 85 1.30 -10.96 -15.26
CA HIS A 85 -0.13 -10.73 -15.04
C HIS A 85 -0.34 -9.40 -14.37
N ALA A 86 -1.50 -8.81 -14.62
CA ALA A 86 -1.96 -7.61 -13.95
C ALA A 86 -3.40 -7.79 -13.47
N TYR A 87 -3.71 -7.26 -12.29
CA TYR A 87 -5.03 -7.29 -11.67
C TYR A 87 -5.38 -5.88 -11.20
N TRP A 88 -6.67 -5.58 -11.16
CA TRP A 88 -7.14 -4.33 -10.62
C TRP A 88 -8.00 -4.54 -9.38
N ALA A 89 -7.95 -3.60 -8.46
CA ALA A 89 -8.85 -3.52 -7.32
C ALA A 89 -9.37 -2.09 -7.19
N GLN A 90 -10.63 -1.93 -6.83
CA GLN A 90 -11.09 -0.66 -6.30
C GLN A 90 -10.28 -0.37 -5.03
N SER A 91 -9.92 0.91 -4.82
CA SER A 91 -9.07 1.31 -3.70
C SER A 91 -9.44 0.59 -2.40
N ASN A 92 -8.46 -0.14 -1.89
CA ASN A 92 -8.55 -0.76 -0.59
C ASN A 92 -7.19 -0.61 0.11
N LEU A 93 -7.22 -0.23 1.37
CA LEU A 93 -6.00 0.00 2.14
C LEU A 93 -5.23 -1.32 2.39
N ILE A 94 -5.95 -2.42 2.55
CA ILE A 94 -5.39 -3.78 2.64
C ILE A 94 -5.85 -4.55 1.41
N LEU A 95 -4.93 -4.86 0.50
CA LEU A 95 -5.21 -5.52 -0.77
C LEU A 95 -5.27 -7.04 -0.64
N LEU A 96 -6.25 -7.54 0.10
CA LEU A 96 -6.46 -8.99 0.23
C LEU A 96 -6.77 -9.63 -1.14
N PRO A 97 -6.35 -10.87 -1.38
CA PRO A 97 -6.62 -11.59 -2.63
C PRO A 97 -8.08 -11.60 -3.05
N SER A 98 -9.01 -11.75 -2.12
CA SER A 98 -10.47 -11.71 -2.38
C SER A 98 -10.97 -10.45 -3.09
N ILE A 99 -10.19 -9.36 -3.03
CA ILE A 99 -10.58 -8.07 -3.59
C ILE A 99 -10.19 -7.97 -5.07
N TRP A 100 -9.13 -8.66 -5.51
CA TRP A 100 -8.55 -8.48 -6.83
C TRP A 100 -8.31 -9.77 -7.61
N LYS A 101 -8.27 -10.96 -7.00
CA LYS A 101 -7.88 -12.21 -7.66
C LYS A 101 -8.71 -12.55 -8.90
N ASP A 102 -9.99 -12.19 -8.92
CA ASP A 102 -10.90 -12.44 -10.03
C ASP A 102 -10.93 -11.27 -11.04
N ASN A 103 -10.20 -10.19 -10.75
CA ASN A 103 -10.17 -8.97 -11.54
C ASN A 103 -8.89 -8.87 -12.39
N TYR A 104 -8.50 -9.95 -13.05
CA TYR A 104 -7.33 -9.90 -13.93
C TYR A 104 -7.59 -9.10 -15.20
N MET A 105 -6.55 -8.43 -15.67
CA MET A 105 -6.57 -7.68 -16.91
C MET A 105 -6.17 -8.59 -18.07
N ARG A 106 -6.77 -8.32 -19.23
CA ARG A 106 -6.34 -8.91 -20.47
C ARG A 106 -5.49 -7.96 -21.27
N THR A 107 -4.63 -8.53 -22.11
CA THR A 107 -3.83 -7.74 -23.03
C THR A 107 -4.64 -7.20 -24.20
N SER A 108 -4.01 -6.36 -25.01
CA SER A 108 -4.62 -5.84 -26.25
C SER A 108 -4.97 -6.94 -27.24
N SER A 109 -4.25 -8.06 -27.26
CA SER A 109 -4.56 -9.26 -28.03
C SER A 109 -5.54 -10.23 -27.33
N ASN A 110 -6.08 -9.84 -26.17
CA ASN A 110 -7.01 -10.62 -25.36
C ASN A 110 -6.37 -11.86 -24.68
N ALA A 111 -5.07 -11.84 -24.42
CA ALA A 111 -4.39 -12.87 -23.65
C ALA A 111 -4.50 -12.59 -22.14
N ASP A 112 -4.53 -13.66 -21.31
CA ASP A 112 -4.63 -13.57 -19.85
C ASP A 112 -3.27 -13.30 -19.18
N GLY A 113 -2.16 -13.38 -19.95
CA GLY A 113 -0.80 -13.09 -19.48
C GLY A 113 0.16 -12.92 -20.65
N VAL A 114 1.30 -12.28 -20.39
CA VAL A 114 2.35 -12.06 -21.40
C VAL A 114 3.59 -12.83 -21.04
N LYS A 115 4.01 -13.73 -21.94
CA LYS A 115 5.26 -14.48 -21.79
C LYS A 115 6.45 -13.56 -21.96
N VAL A 116 7.37 -13.58 -21.01
CA VAL A 116 8.63 -12.85 -21.06
C VAL A 116 9.81 -13.78 -20.78
N LYS A 117 10.98 -13.47 -21.36
CA LYS A 117 12.20 -14.23 -21.18
C LYS A 117 13.37 -13.30 -20.90
N ALA A 118 14.09 -13.56 -19.82
CA ALA A 118 15.32 -12.91 -19.42
C ALA A 118 16.44 -13.96 -19.44
N GLU A 119 17.40 -13.80 -20.34
CA GLU A 119 18.48 -14.80 -20.55
C GLU A 119 19.56 -14.71 -19.48
N ASN A 120 19.84 -13.50 -19.01
CA ASN A 120 20.95 -13.24 -18.12
C ASN A 120 20.50 -12.54 -16.84
N LYS A 121 21.32 -12.69 -15.79
CA LYS A 121 21.19 -11.86 -14.60
C LYS A 121 21.35 -10.39 -14.98
N GLY A 122 20.41 -9.57 -14.56
CA GLY A 122 20.38 -8.13 -14.84
C GLY A 122 19.46 -7.74 -16.00
N ASP A 123 19.03 -8.69 -16.84
CA ASP A 123 18.10 -8.41 -17.91
C ASP A 123 16.78 -7.86 -17.36
N ILE A 124 16.25 -6.84 -18.01
CA ILE A 124 14.96 -6.22 -17.70
C ILE A 124 13.99 -6.65 -18.79
N VAL A 125 12.81 -7.09 -18.37
CA VAL A 125 11.73 -7.53 -19.25
C VAL A 125 10.43 -6.81 -18.91
N ALA A 126 9.57 -6.63 -19.90
CA ALA A 126 8.22 -6.09 -19.72
C ALA A 126 7.32 -6.55 -20.86
N ASN A 127 6.02 -6.37 -20.72
CA ASN A 127 5.03 -6.66 -21.76
C ASN A 127 4.94 -5.53 -22.81
N THR A 128 6.07 -5.11 -23.39
CA THR A 128 6.18 -3.98 -24.31
C THR A 128 5.43 -4.19 -25.64
N GLU A 129 5.33 -5.43 -26.09
CA GLU A 129 4.65 -5.78 -27.34
C GLU A 129 3.12 -5.86 -27.21
N ASP A 130 2.62 -6.17 -26.00
CA ASP A 130 1.19 -6.38 -25.75
C ASP A 130 0.78 -5.86 -24.37
N ALA A 131 0.35 -4.61 -24.31
CA ALA A 131 -0.04 -3.95 -23.06
C ALA A 131 -1.31 -4.59 -22.48
N PHE A 132 -1.36 -4.74 -21.15
CA PHE A 132 -2.62 -5.02 -20.47
C PHE A 132 -3.56 -3.83 -20.62
N ARG A 133 -4.85 -4.13 -20.77
CA ARG A 133 -5.90 -3.11 -20.90
C ARG A 133 -6.95 -3.27 -19.84
N TRP A 134 -7.40 -2.13 -19.35
CA TRP A 134 -8.54 -2.10 -18.46
C TRP A 134 -9.31 -0.78 -18.63
N GLU A 135 -10.63 -0.91 -18.66
CA GLU A 135 -11.56 0.22 -18.77
C GLU A 135 -12.41 0.27 -17.50
N PRO A 136 -12.06 1.16 -16.55
CA PRO A 136 -12.86 1.33 -15.35
C PRO A 136 -14.20 2.00 -15.68
N THR A 137 -15.27 1.42 -15.16
CA THR A 137 -16.65 1.91 -15.38
C THR A 137 -17.24 2.58 -14.15
N THR A 138 -16.44 2.85 -13.14
CA THR A 138 -16.91 3.44 -11.89
C THR A 138 -17.29 4.90 -12.10
N PRO A 139 -18.51 5.30 -11.75
CA PRO A 139 -18.98 6.66 -11.95
C PRO A 139 -18.43 7.68 -10.96
N ASP A 140 -17.73 7.24 -9.92
CA ASP A 140 -17.20 8.11 -8.88
C ASP A 140 -15.85 8.69 -9.29
N PRO A 141 -15.75 10.00 -9.56
CA PRO A 141 -14.51 10.64 -9.97
C PRO A 141 -13.40 10.60 -8.90
N ASP A 142 -13.78 10.38 -7.64
CA ASP A 142 -12.83 10.33 -6.52
C ASP A 142 -12.37 8.89 -6.23
N THR A 143 -12.88 7.89 -6.95
CA THR A 143 -12.45 6.51 -6.81
C THR A 143 -11.11 6.32 -7.49
N HIS A 144 -10.13 5.84 -6.74
CA HIS A 144 -8.87 5.36 -7.29
C HIS A 144 -8.76 3.84 -7.18
N TYR A 145 -7.81 3.32 -7.91
CA TYR A 145 -7.63 1.90 -8.06
C TYR A 145 -6.23 1.49 -7.66
N CYS A 146 -6.12 0.25 -7.21
CA CYS A 146 -4.84 -0.40 -6.99
C CYS A 146 -4.61 -1.41 -8.11
N ILE A 147 -3.39 -1.45 -8.61
CA ILE A 147 -2.98 -2.42 -9.63
C ILE A 147 -1.99 -3.37 -9.00
N VAL A 148 -2.30 -4.66 -9.04
CA VAL A 148 -1.44 -5.75 -8.57
C VAL A 148 -0.80 -6.42 -9.76
N ALA A 149 0.47 -6.79 -9.65
CA ALA A 149 1.22 -7.46 -10.69
C ALA A 149 1.90 -8.73 -10.17
N GLN A 150 1.99 -9.73 -11.03
CA GLN A 150 2.64 -11.00 -10.76
C GLN A 150 3.54 -11.42 -11.92
N ALA A 151 4.67 -12.06 -11.60
CA ALA A 151 5.40 -12.93 -12.53
C ALA A 151 5.17 -14.39 -12.11
N SER A 152 4.54 -15.19 -12.99
CA SER A 152 4.08 -16.55 -12.73
C SER A 152 4.70 -17.56 -13.70
N ASP A 153 4.70 -18.83 -13.33
CA ASP A 153 5.10 -19.95 -14.21
C ASP A 153 3.99 -20.36 -15.19
N SER A 154 2.80 -19.80 -15.06
CA SER A 154 1.62 -20.16 -15.85
C SER A 154 1.01 -18.95 -16.54
N ILE A 155 0.42 -19.18 -17.72
CA ILE A 155 -0.44 -18.19 -18.38
C ILE A 155 -1.80 -18.03 -17.65
N ASP A 156 -2.19 -19.02 -16.86
CA ASP A 156 -3.39 -18.95 -16.04
C ASP A 156 -3.18 -17.94 -14.89
N PRO A 157 -3.93 -16.83 -14.85
CA PRO A 157 -3.76 -15.79 -13.83
C PRO A 157 -4.12 -16.24 -12.41
N SER A 158 -4.80 -17.37 -12.23
CA SER A 158 -5.12 -17.92 -10.91
C SER A 158 -3.94 -18.63 -10.24
N VAL A 159 -2.93 -19.03 -11.01
CA VAL A 159 -1.80 -19.82 -10.52
C VAL A 159 -0.86 -18.97 -9.69
N GLY A 160 -0.63 -19.40 -8.44
CA GLY A 160 0.22 -18.70 -7.46
C GLY A 160 -0.48 -17.58 -6.70
N VAL A 161 -1.73 -17.29 -7.04
CA VAL A 161 -2.58 -16.38 -6.25
C VAL A 161 -2.96 -17.10 -4.95
N PRO A 162 -2.77 -16.47 -3.78
CA PRO A 162 -3.16 -17.09 -2.52
C PRO A 162 -4.68 -17.20 -2.40
N GLU A 163 -5.13 -18.21 -1.70
CA GLU A 163 -6.51 -18.31 -1.25
C GLU A 163 -6.77 -17.24 -0.17
N ASP A 164 -8.06 -16.91 0.08
CA ASP A 164 -8.46 -15.88 1.05
C ASP A 164 -8.46 -16.42 2.48
N ASN A 165 -7.37 -17.03 2.90
CA ASN A 165 -7.26 -17.72 4.18
C ASN A 165 -6.18 -17.15 5.10
N PHE A 166 -5.77 -15.89 4.89
CA PHE A 166 -4.85 -15.23 5.81
C PHE A 166 -5.56 -14.92 7.13
N GLU A 167 -4.95 -15.31 8.22
CA GLU A 167 -5.47 -15.11 9.57
C GLU A 167 -5.46 -13.62 9.96
N SER A 168 -4.52 -12.84 9.41
CA SER A 168 -4.36 -11.42 9.72
C SER A 168 -3.79 -10.64 8.54
N ALA A 169 -3.88 -9.32 8.61
CA ALA A 169 -3.24 -8.41 7.67
C ALA A 169 -1.70 -8.50 7.75
N ALA A 170 -1.17 -8.77 8.94
CA ALA A 170 0.25 -9.03 9.14
C ALA A 170 0.70 -10.28 8.40
N ALA A 171 -0.04 -11.39 8.50
CA ALA A 171 0.26 -12.63 7.78
C ALA A 171 0.26 -12.41 6.26
N TRP A 172 -0.67 -11.63 5.73
CA TRP A 172 -0.69 -11.20 4.33
C TRP A 172 0.55 -10.38 3.95
N SER A 173 0.89 -9.39 4.78
CA SER A 173 2.07 -8.55 4.55
C SER A 173 3.37 -9.36 4.58
N ASP A 174 3.52 -10.28 5.53
CA ASP A 174 4.67 -11.17 5.63
C ASP A 174 4.75 -12.11 4.42
N TRP A 175 3.61 -12.60 3.92
CA TRP A 175 3.56 -13.41 2.71
C TRP A 175 4.11 -12.65 1.50
N LEU A 176 3.75 -11.40 1.35
CA LEU A 176 4.25 -10.52 0.28
C LEU A 176 5.72 -10.17 0.46
N ALA A 177 6.16 -9.91 1.70
CA ALA A 177 7.53 -9.55 2.01
C ALA A 177 8.54 -10.64 1.61
N GLN A 178 8.10 -11.90 1.58
CA GLN A 178 8.93 -13.05 1.18
C GLN A 178 8.93 -13.35 -0.33
N ARG A 179 8.25 -12.53 -1.17
CA ARG A 179 8.04 -12.83 -2.59
C ARG A 179 8.42 -11.69 -3.51
N GLY A 180 9.48 -11.87 -4.30
CA GLY A 180 9.96 -10.89 -5.28
C GLY A 180 9.14 -10.84 -6.58
N ASN A 181 8.30 -11.83 -6.82
CA ASN A 181 7.49 -11.92 -8.03
C ASN A 181 6.12 -11.24 -7.92
N TRP A 182 5.87 -10.49 -6.85
CA TRP A 182 4.65 -9.74 -6.62
C TRP A 182 4.95 -8.28 -6.32
N ALA A 183 4.15 -7.39 -6.86
CA ALA A 183 4.18 -5.97 -6.53
C ALA A 183 2.81 -5.34 -6.77
N TRP A 184 2.57 -4.17 -6.19
CA TRP A 184 1.38 -3.39 -6.52
C TRP A 184 1.64 -1.89 -6.51
N ARG A 185 0.74 -1.19 -7.16
CA ARG A 185 0.75 0.26 -7.20
C ARG A 185 -0.63 0.82 -6.96
N ASN A 186 -0.67 1.82 -6.13
CA ASN A 186 -1.84 2.67 -5.94
C ASN A 186 -1.79 3.86 -6.90
N THR A 187 -2.93 4.23 -7.45
CA THR A 187 -3.03 5.30 -8.46
C THR A 187 -3.90 6.45 -7.94
N VAL A 188 -3.42 7.16 -6.92
CA VAL A 188 -4.10 8.33 -6.39
C VAL A 188 -3.45 9.60 -6.90
N TYR A 189 -4.27 10.51 -7.40
CA TYR A 189 -3.86 11.85 -7.78
C TYR A 189 -4.69 12.88 -7.03
N VAL A 190 -3.98 13.83 -6.42
CA VAL A 190 -4.58 14.95 -5.71
C VAL A 190 -4.32 16.20 -6.55
N ALA A 191 -5.38 16.84 -7.04
CA ALA A 191 -5.24 18.10 -7.76
C ALA A 191 -4.88 19.22 -6.78
N SER A 192 -3.85 20.01 -7.10
CA SER A 192 -3.33 21.08 -6.24
C SER A 192 -3.78 22.48 -6.64
N ASP A 193 -4.83 22.60 -7.44
CA ASP A 193 -5.18 23.83 -8.17
C ASP A 193 -5.75 24.96 -7.30
N SER A 194 -6.06 24.70 -6.03
CA SER A 194 -6.58 25.73 -5.13
C SER A 194 -5.94 25.65 -3.76
N PRO A 195 -5.30 26.74 -3.28
CA PRO A 195 -4.65 26.75 -1.95
C PRO A 195 -5.63 26.61 -0.77
N ASP A 196 -6.91 26.83 -1.00
CA ASP A 196 -7.97 26.71 0.02
C ASP A 196 -8.77 25.41 -0.11
N LEU A 197 -8.37 24.51 -1.02
CA LEU A 197 -9.15 23.32 -1.32
C LEU A 197 -9.03 22.30 -0.18
N THR A 198 -10.18 21.96 0.39
CA THR A 198 -10.35 20.75 1.15
C THR A 198 -10.54 19.62 0.16
N GLN A 199 -9.58 18.73 0.09
CA GLN A 199 -9.71 17.53 -0.73
C GLN A 199 -10.12 16.36 0.13
N THR A 200 -11.16 15.65 -0.30
CA THR A 200 -11.65 14.44 0.36
C THR A 200 -11.54 13.28 -0.60
N THR A 201 -10.87 12.23 -0.18
CA THR A 201 -10.76 10.97 -0.94
C THR A 201 -11.28 9.82 -0.11
N GLY A 202 -12.04 8.91 -0.75
CA GLY A 202 -12.61 7.74 -0.09
C GLY A 202 -11.73 6.50 -0.28
N HIS A 203 -11.50 5.76 0.81
CA HIS A 203 -10.71 4.52 0.80
C HIS A 203 -11.45 3.42 1.54
N LYS A 204 -11.46 2.22 0.96
CA LYS A 204 -12.04 1.06 1.63
C LYS A 204 -11.01 0.40 2.54
N ILE A 205 -11.45 -0.05 3.72
CA ILE A 205 -10.71 -0.97 4.58
C ILE A 205 -11.54 -2.24 4.73
N GLN A 206 -10.86 -3.38 4.63
CA GLN A 206 -11.43 -4.68 4.97
C GLN A 206 -10.39 -5.45 5.77
N ILE A 207 -10.75 -5.81 6.99
CA ILE A 207 -9.89 -6.57 7.90
C ILE A 207 -10.03 -8.07 7.60
N PRO A 208 -8.94 -8.82 7.41
CA PRO A 208 -8.99 -10.26 7.22
C PRO A 208 -9.32 -11.01 8.52
N GLY A 209 -9.49 -12.30 8.43
CA GLY A 209 -9.68 -13.21 9.55
C GLY A 209 -11.06 -13.87 9.58
N ASP A 210 -11.23 -14.82 10.48
CA ASP A 210 -12.51 -15.49 10.75
C ASP A 210 -13.33 -14.61 11.72
N PRO A 211 -14.66 -14.49 11.56
CA PRO A 211 -15.50 -13.71 12.47
C PRO A 211 -15.41 -14.12 13.95
N VAL A 212 -14.91 -15.31 14.23
CA VAL A 212 -14.70 -15.78 15.60
C VAL A 212 -13.34 -15.40 16.20
N ASP A 213 -12.43 -14.86 15.37
CA ASP A 213 -11.12 -14.42 15.83
C ASP A 213 -11.25 -13.19 16.74
N PRO A 214 -10.37 -13.04 17.71
CA PRO A 214 -10.35 -11.84 18.55
C PRO A 214 -9.99 -10.61 17.70
N PRO A 215 -10.50 -9.41 18.06
CA PRO A 215 -10.07 -8.18 17.43
C PRO A 215 -8.57 -7.94 17.57
N HIS A 216 -7.94 -7.50 16.49
CA HIS A 216 -6.53 -7.14 16.48
C HIS A 216 -6.36 -5.62 16.63
N LEU A 217 -5.24 -5.19 17.18
CA LEU A 217 -4.90 -3.79 17.30
C LEU A 217 -4.24 -3.31 16.00
N TYR A 218 -4.76 -2.22 15.45
CA TYR A 218 -4.22 -1.57 14.25
C TYR A 218 -3.83 -0.12 14.55
N ASN A 219 -2.71 0.30 13.97
CA ASN A 219 -2.31 1.69 13.87
C ASN A 219 -2.70 2.21 12.47
N LEU A 220 -3.61 3.18 12.43
CA LEU A 220 -4.02 3.86 11.21
C LEU A 220 -3.56 5.32 11.28
N TYR A 221 -2.77 5.76 10.31
CA TYR A 221 -2.19 7.09 10.32
C TYR A 221 -1.87 7.64 8.92
N ILE A 222 -1.81 8.96 8.84
CA ILE A 222 -1.29 9.70 7.69
C ILE A 222 0.18 9.98 7.97
N LYS A 223 1.06 9.39 7.16
CA LYS A 223 2.49 9.68 7.17
C LYS A 223 2.77 10.87 6.26
N CYS A 224 3.28 11.95 6.82
CA CYS A 224 3.75 13.12 6.10
C CYS A 224 5.22 12.97 5.68
N THR A 225 5.58 13.54 4.53
CA THR A 225 6.96 13.69 4.06
C THR A 225 7.07 15.04 3.40
N ASN A 226 7.87 15.93 3.98
CA ASN A 226 8.05 17.32 3.55
C ASN A 226 6.72 18.09 3.39
N VAL A 227 5.72 17.74 4.16
CA VAL A 227 4.43 18.44 4.17
C VAL A 227 4.60 19.80 4.84
N PRO A 228 4.10 20.90 4.25
CA PRO A 228 4.20 22.22 4.86
C PRO A 228 3.56 22.27 6.25
N VAL A 229 4.28 22.88 7.20
CA VAL A 229 3.73 23.18 8.53
C VAL A 229 2.54 24.12 8.38
N GLY A 230 1.46 23.83 9.09
CA GLY A 230 0.21 24.58 9.01
C GLY A 230 -0.84 23.96 8.08
N TRP A 231 -0.49 22.94 7.29
CA TRP A 231 -1.51 22.08 6.69
C TRP A 231 -2.24 21.29 7.78
N SER A 232 -3.43 20.81 7.48
CA SER A 232 -4.18 19.98 8.42
C SER A 232 -4.72 18.74 7.71
N PHE A 233 -4.83 17.67 8.48
CA PHE A 233 -5.41 16.40 8.00
C PHE A 233 -6.52 15.93 8.94
N GLN A 234 -7.46 15.20 8.37
CA GLN A 234 -8.50 14.48 9.09
C GLN A 234 -8.77 13.18 8.33
N PHE A 235 -9.13 12.13 9.03
CA PHE A 235 -9.82 11.02 8.42
C PHE A 235 -11.04 10.62 9.24
N THR A 236 -12.07 10.14 8.54
CA THR A 236 -13.34 9.75 9.15
C THR A 236 -13.90 8.51 8.49
N SER A 237 -14.55 7.67 9.28
CA SER A 237 -15.39 6.57 8.81
C SER A 237 -16.78 6.69 9.40
N GLY A 238 -17.79 6.31 8.62
CA GLY A 238 -19.17 6.31 9.08
C GLY A 238 -19.62 5.00 9.74
N THR A 239 -18.76 3.98 9.79
CA THR A 239 -19.08 2.66 10.30
C THR A 239 -18.68 2.55 11.77
N VAL A 240 -19.63 2.19 12.62
CA VAL A 240 -19.37 1.92 14.03
C VAL A 240 -18.61 0.59 14.16
N ILE A 241 -17.59 0.59 15.01
CA ILE A 241 -16.78 -0.59 15.33
C ILE A 241 -17.44 -1.28 16.51
N GLU A 242 -18.06 -2.41 16.27
CA GLU A 242 -18.65 -3.24 17.31
C GLU A 242 -17.61 -4.21 17.86
N LEU A 243 -17.25 -4.06 19.13
CA LEU A 243 -16.24 -4.88 19.80
C LEU A 243 -16.85 -5.82 20.82
N PRO A 244 -16.33 -7.04 20.98
CA PRO A 244 -16.71 -7.93 22.05
C PRO A 244 -16.24 -7.39 23.42
N PRO A 245 -16.84 -7.87 24.54
CA PRO A 245 -16.42 -7.49 25.88
C PRO A 245 -14.91 -7.68 26.12
N GLY A 246 -14.27 -6.71 26.73
CA GLY A 246 -12.83 -6.71 27.03
C GLY A 246 -11.96 -5.99 26.00
N TYR A 247 -12.57 -5.48 24.93
CA TYR A 247 -11.92 -4.58 23.96
C TYR A 247 -12.61 -3.22 23.99
N ASP A 248 -11.83 -2.17 23.86
CA ASP A 248 -12.34 -0.80 23.87
C ASP A 248 -11.52 0.08 22.91
N ASN A 249 -12.18 1.04 22.30
CA ASN A 249 -11.56 2.03 21.43
C ASN A 249 -11.81 3.43 22.00
N PRO A 250 -10.90 4.38 21.79
CA PRO A 250 -11.10 5.77 22.25
C PRO A 250 -12.33 6.43 21.59
N VAL A 251 -12.71 5.96 20.40
CA VAL A 251 -13.91 6.34 19.65
C VAL A 251 -14.46 5.14 18.89
N ASP A 252 -15.78 5.07 18.72
CA ASP A 252 -16.48 3.93 18.11
C ASP A 252 -16.35 3.87 16.57
N THR A 253 -15.55 4.74 15.97
CA THR A 253 -15.35 4.80 14.52
C THR A 253 -13.88 5.03 14.22
N LEU A 254 -13.43 4.70 12.98
CA LEU A 254 -12.10 5.08 12.52
C LEU A 254 -12.05 6.57 12.20
N THR A 255 -11.99 7.39 13.23
CA THR A 255 -12.03 8.85 13.10
C THR A 255 -10.86 9.49 13.83
N LYS A 256 -10.08 10.28 13.09
CA LYS A 256 -9.12 11.23 13.66
C LYS A 256 -9.62 12.63 13.38
N PRO A 257 -9.91 13.43 14.42
CA PRO A 257 -10.27 14.82 14.25
C PRO A 257 -9.21 15.60 13.48
N LYS A 258 -9.62 16.75 12.90
CA LYS A 258 -8.70 17.64 12.20
C LYS A 258 -7.49 17.96 13.08
N ALA A 259 -6.29 17.67 12.59
CA ALA A 259 -5.02 17.90 13.23
C ALA A 259 -4.08 18.67 12.31
N ASP A 260 -3.39 19.66 12.87
CA ASP A 260 -2.44 20.48 12.13
C ASP A 260 -1.07 19.78 12.04
N VAL A 261 -0.43 19.92 10.88
CA VAL A 261 0.96 19.51 10.69
C VAL A 261 1.86 20.50 11.42
N THR A 262 2.57 20.04 12.41
CA THR A 262 3.51 20.86 13.20
C THR A 262 4.97 20.54 12.84
N ASN A 263 5.21 19.39 12.19
CA ASN A 263 6.51 18.99 11.66
C ASN A 263 6.31 18.44 10.23
N PRO A 264 7.15 18.80 9.25
CA PRO A 264 7.02 18.33 7.86
C PRO A 264 6.96 16.81 7.69
N ASN A 265 7.43 16.05 8.66
CA ASN A 265 7.47 14.58 8.64
C ASN A 265 6.61 13.95 9.76
N ASP A 266 5.54 14.61 10.14
CA ASP A 266 4.59 14.11 11.16
C ASP A 266 3.91 12.81 10.73
N ASN A 267 3.44 12.06 11.73
CA ASN A 267 2.46 10.99 11.59
C ASN A 267 1.19 11.40 12.35
N ILE A 268 0.05 11.45 11.65
CA ILE A 268 -1.23 11.90 12.19
C ILE A 268 -2.19 10.72 12.19
N GLY A 269 -2.46 10.12 13.34
CA GLY A 269 -3.28 8.92 13.41
C GLY A 269 -3.64 8.47 14.81
N GLY A 270 -3.88 7.18 14.96
CA GLY A 270 -4.24 6.56 16.24
C GLY A 270 -4.33 5.03 16.14
N HIS A 271 -4.71 4.42 17.25
CA HIS A 271 -4.84 2.97 17.39
C HIS A 271 -6.29 2.58 17.60
N TRP A 272 -6.70 1.49 16.95
CA TRP A 272 -8.04 0.91 17.08
C TRP A 272 -7.95 -0.62 17.12
N TYR A 273 -8.74 -1.25 17.98
CA TYR A 273 -9.10 -2.65 17.81
C TYR A 273 -10.10 -2.78 16.68
N LEU A 274 -9.79 -3.63 15.72
CA LEU A 274 -10.67 -3.92 14.58
C LEU A 274 -11.00 -5.42 14.60
N PRO A 275 -12.30 -5.79 14.58
CA PRO A 275 -12.68 -7.19 14.50
C PRO A 275 -12.40 -7.73 13.09
N ALA A 276 -12.19 -9.03 13.00
CA ALA A 276 -12.10 -9.72 11.72
C ALA A 276 -13.35 -9.42 10.87
N GLN A 277 -13.14 -9.32 9.55
CA GLN A 277 -14.14 -8.96 8.55
C GLN A 277 -14.76 -7.55 8.71
N PHE A 278 -14.26 -6.73 9.63
CA PHE A 278 -14.68 -5.33 9.69
C PHE A 278 -14.40 -4.66 8.34
N MET A 279 -15.41 -3.95 7.83
CA MET A 279 -15.32 -3.27 6.54
C MET A 279 -15.91 -1.86 6.65
N THR A 280 -15.18 -0.88 6.16
CA THR A 280 -15.62 0.50 6.14
C THR A 280 -14.99 1.29 4.99
N ASN A 281 -15.60 2.43 4.66
CA ASN A 281 -14.97 3.45 3.84
C ASN A 281 -14.41 4.55 4.76
N ILE A 282 -13.15 4.92 4.53
CA ILE A 282 -12.50 6.05 5.20
C ILE A 282 -12.39 7.19 4.22
N SER A 283 -12.83 8.37 4.64
CA SER A 283 -12.61 9.61 3.92
C SER A 283 -11.43 10.35 4.53
N VAL A 284 -10.43 10.70 3.72
CA VAL A 284 -9.29 11.54 4.11
C VAL A 284 -9.51 12.94 3.57
N SER A 285 -9.44 13.93 4.42
CA SER A 285 -9.55 15.35 4.08
C SER A 285 -8.25 16.08 4.37
N VAL A 286 -7.84 16.94 3.45
CA VAL A 286 -6.63 17.75 3.56
C VAL A 286 -7.00 19.21 3.38
N TRP A 287 -6.48 20.07 4.28
CA TRP A 287 -6.60 21.53 4.20
C TRP A 287 -5.21 22.12 3.99
N PHE A 288 -5.04 22.83 2.88
CA PHE A 288 -3.78 23.49 2.56
C PHE A 288 -3.60 24.83 3.30
N ASN A 289 -4.69 25.39 3.82
CA ASN A 289 -4.70 26.63 4.64
C ASN A 289 -3.93 27.80 3.98
N GLY A 290 -4.03 27.93 2.64
CA GLY A 290 -3.33 28.94 1.87
C GLY A 290 -1.81 28.74 1.70
N ILE A 291 -1.28 27.59 2.13
CA ILE A 291 0.14 27.29 2.05
C ILE A 291 0.40 26.32 0.87
N PRO A 292 1.15 26.76 -0.17
CA PRO A 292 1.41 25.91 -1.33
C PRO A 292 2.29 24.70 -0.96
N PRO A 293 2.13 23.58 -1.69
CA PRO A 293 3.01 22.42 -1.51
C PRO A 293 4.44 22.73 -2.02
N ASN A 294 5.41 22.04 -1.44
CA ASN A 294 6.76 21.96 -2.00
C ASN A 294 6.80 20.89 -3.11
N SER A 295 7.80 20.91 -3.97
CA SER A 295 7.94 19.98 -5.10
C SER A 295 8.04 18.49 -4.70
N ASP A 296 8.41 18.22 -3.46
CA ASP A 296 8.61 16.88 -2.87
C ASP A 296 7.65 16.58 -1.71
N THR A 297 6.59 17.40 -1.56
CA THR A 297 5.51 17.17 -0.58
C THR A 297 4.77 15.88 -0.93
N LYS A 298 4.68 14.97 0.04
CA LYS A 298 3.97 13.69 -0.08
C LYS A 298 3.29 13.35 1.23
N TRP A 299 2.18 12.63 1.14
CA TRP A 299 1.60 11.96 2.31
C TRP A 299 1.04 10.59 1.93
N GLN A 300 0.91 9.72 2.91
CA GLN A 300 0.43 8.36 2.75
C GLN A 300 -0.54 8.05 3.88
N LEU A 301 -1.72 7.51 3.55
CA LEU A 301 -2.54 6.84 4.55
C LEU A 301 -1.98 5.41 4.73
N LYS A 302 -1.71 5.01 5.96
CA LYS A 302 -1.11 3.73 6.30
C LYS A 302 -1.94 3.00 7.33
N ILE A 303 -1.97 1.68 7.22
CA ILE A 303 -2.48 0.80 8.25
C ILE A 303 -1.43 -0.27 8.58
N ASN A 304 -1.10 -0.38 9.85
CA ASN A 304 -0.19 -1.40 10.37
C ASN A 304 -0.94 -2.22 11.40
N GLU A 305 -0.75 -3.53 11.39
CA GLU A 305 -1.18 -4.40 12.47
C GLU A 305 -0.11 -4.41 13.56
N VAL A 306 -0.53 -4.23 14.81
CA VAL A 306 0.35 -4.35 15.98
C VAL A 306 0.32 -5.79 16.45
N THR A 307 1.44 -6.48 16.30
CA THR A 307 1.54 -7.90 16.70
C THR A 307 2.20 -8.03 18.05
N ASP A 308 1.61 -8.88 18.91
CA ASP A 308 2.24 -9.33 20.14
C ASP A 308 3.29 -10.39 19.79
N ASP A 309 4.54 -9.98 19.69
CA ASP A 309 5.64 -10.95 19.56
C ASP A 309 6.29 -11.13 20.94
N ASP A 310 6.18 -12.34 21.51
CA ASP A 310 6.82 -12.73 22.79
C ASP A 310 8.34 -12.60 22.77
N THR A 311 8.92 -12.36 21.60
CA THR A 311 10.33 -12.03 21.41
C THR A 311 10.52 -10.54 21.14
N LEU A 312 10.16 -9.71 22.09
CA LEU A 312 10.34 -8.26 22.06
C LEU A 312 11.82 -7.87 21.89
N SER A 313 12.27 -7.73 20.67
CA SER A 313 13.35 -6.81 20.38
C SER A 313 12.71 -5.41 20.32
N LEU A 314 12.96 -4.63 21.36
CA LEU A 314 12.65 -3.21 21.43
C LEU A 314 13.28 -2.49 20.23
N TYR A 315 12.54 -2.42 19.12
CA TYR A 315 12.90 -1.49 18.05
C TYR A 315 12.38 -0.11 18.44
N THR A 316 13.25 0.65 19.08
CA THR A 316 13.13 2.09 19.20
C THR A 316 13.30 2.73 17.82
N THR A 317 12.36 2.54 16.91
CA THR A 317 12.13 3.53 15.88
C THR A 317 11.14 4.51 16.52
N ALA A 318 11.68 5.56 17.13
CA ALA A 318 10.91 6.72 17.53
C ALA A 318 10.24 7.29 16.27
N LEU A 319 9.07 6.78 15.94
CA LEU A 319 8.12 7.49 15.12
C LEU A 319 7.52 8.54 16.06
N PRO A 320 7.70 9.84 15.82
CA PRO A 320 6.99 10.84 16.56
C PRO A 320 5.51 10.71 16.19
N ILE A 321 4.81 9.82 16.89
CA ILE A 321 3.36 9.80 16.89
C ILE A 321 2.97 11.01 17.70
N MET A 322 2.48 12.04 17.03
CA MET A 322 1.84 13.14 17.72
C MET A 322 0.51 12.64 18.28
N MET A 323 0.60 11.99 19.44
CA MET A 323 -0.55 11.63 20.23
C MET A 323 -1.00 12.92 20.96
N HIS A 324 -2.01 13.57 20.41
CA HIS A 324 -2.74 14.61 21.16
C HIS A 324 -3.69 13.99 22.19
N ASP A 325 -3.87 12.67 22.15
CA ASP A 325 -4.79 11.94 23.01
C ASP A 325 -4.03 10.97 23.93
N GLU A 326 -4.61 10.63 25.07
CA GLU A 326 -4.02 9.66 25.99
C GLU A 326 -3.79 8.30 25.28
N PRO A 327 -2.70 7.60 25.59
CA PRO A 327 -2.43 6.28 25.04
C PRO A 327 -3.58 5.32 25.33
N HIS A 328 -3.87 4.41 24.39
CA HIS A 328 -4.87 3.37 24.60
C HIS A 328 -4.62 2.62 25.93
N PRO A 329 -5.65 2.32 26.75
CA PRO A 329 -5.49 1.71 28.09
C PRO A 329 -4.60 0.47 28.11
N LYS A 330 -4.66 -0.39 27.10
CA LYS A 330 -3.79 -1.59 27.01
C LYS A 330 -2.32 -1.27 26.71
N VAL A 331 -2.04 -0.17 26.06
CA VAL A 331 -0.67 0.33 25.91
C VAL A 331 -0.12 0.77 27.26
N LEU A 332 -0.93 1.47 28.05
CA LEU A 332 -0.57 1.85 29.41
C LEU A 332 -0.39 0.63 30.33
N GLU A 333 -1.26 -0.37 30.21
CA GLU A 333 -1.16 -1.64 30.96
C GLU A 333 0.12 -2.40 30.59
N TRP A 334 0.45 -2.48 29.31
CA TRP A 334 1.68 -3.11 28.81
C TRP A 334 2.93 -2.36 29.31
N LEU A 335 2.93 -1.03 29.26
CA LEU A 335 4.01 -0.19 29.79
C LEU A 335 4.21 -0.40 31.27
N ALA A 336 3.13 -0.44 32.05
CA ALA A 336 3.17 -0.70 33.47
C ALA A 336 3.70 -2.09 33.80
N HIS A 337 3.32 -3.10 32.99
CA HIS A 337 3.77 -4.48 33.15
C HIS A 337 5.28 -4.66 32.88
N ASN A 338 5.85 -3.84 31.99
CA ASN A 338 7.26 -3.90 31.63
C ASN A 338 8.12 -2.84 32.37
N GLU A 339 7.59 -2.23 33.43
CA GLU A 339 8.27 -1.20 34.24
C GLU A 339 8.78 0.01 33.41
N LEU A 340 8.19 0.26 32.25
CA LEU A 340 8.55 1.36 31.36
C LEU A 340 7.75 2.61 31.73
N HIS A 341 8.43 3.65 32.16
CA HIS A 341 7.86 4.97 32.41
C HIS A 341 7.89 5.77 31.10
N ALA A 342 6.76 5.78 30.38
CA ALA A 342 6.63 6.60 29.19
C ALA A 342 6.42 8.06 29.55
N THR A 343 7.35 8.91 29.17
CA THR A 343 7.01 10.29 28.83
C THR A 343 6.36 10.25 27.46
N SER A 344 5.31 11.00 27.24
CA SER A 344 4.33 10.95 26.13
C SER A 344 4.86 10.97 24.69
N ARG A 345 6.14 10.74 24.44
CA ARG A 345 6.80 10.82 23.14
C ARG A 345 7.49 9.54 22.65
N ASP A 346 7.71 8.55 23.53
CA ASP A 346 8.58 7.40 23.21
C ASP A 346 7.97 6.07 23.71
N ILE A 347 6.73 5.76 23.29
CA ILE A 347 6.13 4.48 23.62
C ILE A 347 6.52 3.48 22.54
N PRO A 348 7.34 2.48 22.83
CA PRO A 348 7.52 1.34 21.94
C PRO A 348 6.24 0.52 21.99
N ILE A 349 5.40 0.69 21.00
CA ILE A 349 4.24 -0.17 20.76
C ILE A 349 4.78 -1.35 19.97
N GLY A 350 4.56 -2.57 20.35
CA GLY A 350 4.95 -3.82 19.72
C GLY A 350 5.50 -3.78 18.27
N LYS A 351 5.80 -4.88 17.66
CA LYS A 351 6.22 -4.92 16.26
C LYS A 351 5.04 -4.53 15.39
N GLU A 352 5.11 -3.40 14.71
CA GLU A 352 4.13 -3.02 13.70
C GLU A 352 4.47 -3.68 12.37
N VAL A 353 3.51 -4.38 11.79
CA VAL A 353 3.58 -4.92 10.44
C VAL A 353 2.76 -4.05 9.50
N GLU A 354 3.41 -3.46 8.51
CA GLU A 354 2.71 -2.65 7.51
C GLU A 354 1.80 -3.54 6.66
N CYS A 355 0.51 -3.34 6.74
CA CYS A 355 -0.50 -4.13 6.06
C CYS A 355 -0.99 -3.46 4.77
N GLY A 356 -0.88 -2.15 4.69
CA GLY A 356 -1.28 -1.39 3.52
C GLY A 356 -0.92 0.07 3.61
N ASN A 357 -0.77 0.70 2.46
CA ASN A 357 -0.61 2.14 2.35
C ASN A 357 -1.20 2.68 1.06
N ILE A 358 -1.54 3.95 1.05
CA ILE A 358 -2.01 4.70 -0.11
C ILE A 358 -1.16 5.96 -0.23
N ASN A 359 -0.53 6.13 -1.40
CA ASN A 359 0.29 7.30 -1.69
C ASN A 359 -0.56 8.41 -2.29
N PHE A 360 -0.32 9.61 -1.85
CA PHE A 360 -0.90 10.83 -2.43
C PHE A 360 0.24 11.63 -3.02
N ASP A 361 0.27 11.72 -4.34
CA ASP A 361 1.21 12.56 -5.08
C ASP A 361 0.47 13.82 -5.54
N LEU A 362 1.05 14.98 -5.28
CA LEU A 362 0.57 16.25 -5.84
C LEU A 362 0.97 16.33 -7.30
N ILE A 363 0.06 16.74 -8.15
CA ILE A 363 0.27 16.96 -9.57
C ILE A 363 0.43 18.44 -9.84
#